data_47286a2a03c73b866938fe9ec00caaa8
#
_entry.id   47286a2a03c73b866938fe9ec00caaa8
#
_cell.length_a   1.000
_cell.length_b   1.000
_cell.length_c   1.000
_cell.angle_alpha   90.00
_cell.angle_beta   90.00
_cell.angle_gamma   90.00
#
_symmetry.space_group_name_H-M   'P 1'
#
loop_
_entity.id
_entity.type
_entity.pdbx_description
1 polymer ?
#
loop_
_entity_poly.entity_id
_entity_poly.type
_entity_poly.pdbx_seq_one_letter_code
_entity_poly.pdbx_strand_id
1 'polypeptide(L)'
;MAQVPQRFFDALAVRTWCGLSLRALGRAREEIDAINVYPVADGDTGTNLYLTVESAVAAVEAVFAAHEVDGGTRDASEDRYTSEDQDASGARDTADGPSLADAVGAMAHGALIGARGNSGTILAQLLRGMAQVLTEQGDSAHTEGSGLRLALRHAATSARQAVAHPVEGTVLTVASAAADAADGAEGDCAEVARAAYEGARAALVATPGQLPVLERAGVVDAGGHGLVTVLAALVETFTGRAPGPVAVPHARVEPGGAGAGEERATGECAEEDGEGGPAFEVIYLLEAEDAAVARLRRRLDALGDSLVVVGGDGLWNVHVHVDDAGAAVEAGVEAGRPYRIRITHFGHGDAHTTGAERPPRERTQRAVVAVVPGEGLAALYTEAGATTLLARPGEPPASGELVQAVRRAHAREVVLLPNDADLRHTAAAAAEQARTEGVRVALIPTRSAVQGIAALAVHEPERRFDEDVVAMTSAAGATRHAEVTVAERQSWTTAGICQAGDVLGLIDGDVAVIGADVSEVAATVLDRMLSAGGELVTLVLGDEAPQAVADRLEARVREAYLAVDTVVYRGGRQGALLLVGVE
;
A
#
# COMPACT_ATOMS: atom_id res chain seq x y z
N MET A 1 -9.94 -15.99 14.28
CA MET A 1 -10.67 -15.74 15.53
C MET A 1 -11.99 -15.07 15.17
N ALA A 2 -13.12 -15.44 15.78
CA ALA A 2 -14.37 -14.69 15.56
C ALA A 2 -14.21 -13.28 16.15
N GLN A 3 -14.46 -12.27 15.35
CA GLN A 3 -14.35 -10.89 15.78
C GLN A 3 -15.49 -10.54 16.73
N VAL A 4 -15.21 -9.80 17.80
CA VAL A 4 -16.25 -9.33 18.72
C VAL A 4 -16.98 -8.17 18.04
N PRO A 5 -18.30 -8.24 17.82
CA PRO A 5 -19.06 -7.18 17.20
C PRO A 5 -18.97 -5.88 18.01
N GLN A 6 -18.74 -4.75 17.34
CA GLN A 6 -18.77 -3.44 17.97
C GLN A 6 -20.23 -2.98 18.09
N ARG A 7 -20.58 -2.37 19.22
CA ARG A 7 -21.95 -1.89 19.45
C ARG A 7 -22.16 -0.46 18.96
N PHE A 8 -21.13 0.37 19.14
CA PHE A 8 -21.11 1.78 18.79
C PHE A 8 -20.00 2.06 17.79
N PHE A 9 -20.09 3.18 17.09
CA PHE A 9 -19.00 3.67 16.27
C PHE A 9 -18.07 4.53 17.13
N ASP A 10 -17.02 3.91 17.64
CA ASP A 10 -15.98 4.48 18.47
C ASP A 10 -14.60 4.34 17.81
N ALA A 11 -13.53 4.76 18.49
CA ALA A 11 -12.17 4.64 17.97
C ALA A 11 -11.80 3.19 17.62
N LEU A 12 -12.19 2.22 18.44
CA LEU A 12 -11.91 0.81 18.20
C LEU A 12 -12.69 0.27 16.99
N ALA A 13 -13.93 0.72 16.79
CA ALA A 13 -14.69 0.41 15.59
C ALA A 13 -14.03 0.96 14.32
N VAL A 14 -13.49 2.19 14.36
CA VAL A 14 -12.71 2.78 13.25
C VAL A 14 -11.49 1.92 12.93
N ARG A 15 -10.68 1.58 13.93
CA ARG A 15 -9.50 0.71 13.78
C ARG A 15 -9.87 -0.63 13.16
N THR A 16 -10.93 -1.26 13.68
CA THR A 16 -11.44 -2.54 13.22
C THR A 16 -11.92 -2.46 11.77
N TRP A 17 -12.71 -1.45 11.44
CA TRP A 17 -13.24 -1.22 10.10
C TRP A 17 -12.12 -0.98 9.08
N CYS A 18 -11.15 -0.13 9.39
CA CYS A 18 -9.99 0.12 8.54
C CYS A 18 -9.21 -1.18 8.25
N GLY A 19 -8.92 -1.97 9.28
CA GLY A 19 -8.21 -3.25 9.13
C GLY A 19 -9.02 -4.30 8.34
N LEU A 20 -10.34 -4.37 8.52
CA LEU A 20 -11.23 -5.23 7.73
C LEU A 20 -11.31 -4.78 6.27
N SER A 21 -11.43 -3.46 6.03
CA SER A 21 -11.45 -2.89 4.68
C SER A 21 -10.18 -3.18 3.91
N LEU A 22 -9.01 -3.01 4.55
CA LEU A 22 -7.72 -3.33 3.94
C LEU A 22 -7.63 -4.80 3.50
N ARG A 23 -8.02 -5.72 4.40
CA ARG A 23 -8.02 -7.16 4.08
C ARG A 23 -9.03 -7.53 2.98
N ALA A 24 -10.20 -6.90 3.00
CA ALA A 24 -11.24 -7.16 2.01
C ALA A 24 -10.84 -6.64 0.62
N LEU A 25 -10.32 -5.41 0.55
CA LEU A 25 -9.78 -4.84 -0.70
C LEU A 25 -8.58 -5.63 -1.22
N GLY A 26 -7.68 -6.09 -0.34
CA GLY A 26 -6.56 -6.93 -0.74
C GLY A 26 -6.99 -8.24 -1.42
N ARG A 27 -8.12 -8.84 -0.99
CA ARG A 27 -8.70 -10.03 -1.64
C ARG A 27 -9.43 -9.73 -2.94
N ALA A 28 -10.12 -8.59 -3.00
CA ALA A 28 -10.92 -8.19 -4.17
C ALA A 28 -10.11 -7.41 -5.22
N ARG A 29 -8.85 -7.07 -4.92
CA ARG A 29 -8.03 -6.16 -5.73
C ARG A 29 -7.96 -6.55 -7.19
N GLU A 30 -7.57 -7.81 -7.49
CA GLU A 30 -7.42 -8.30 -8.85
C GLU A 30 -8.75 -8.32 -9.62
N GLU A 31 -9.85 -8.63 -8.94
CA GLU A 31 -11.18 -8.60 -9.52
C GLU A 31 -11.62 -7.16 -9.86
N ILE A 32 -11.33 -6.19 -8.97
CA ILE A 32 -11.63 -4.78 -9.19
C ILE A 32 -10.75 -4.21 -10.31
N ASP A 33 -9.46 -4.54 -10.34
CA ASP A 33 -8.53 -4.10 -11.41
C ASP A 33 -8.97 -4.66 -12.77
N ALA A 34 -9.44 -5.91 -12.83
CA ALA A 34 -9.87 -6.57 -14.07
C ALA A 34 -11.13 -5.95 -14.71
N ILE A 35 -11.98 -5.28 -13.93
CA ILE A 35 -13.20 -4.61 -14.42
C ILE A 35 -13.04 -3.10 -14.58
N ASN A 36 -11.83 -2.57 -14.39
CA ASN A 36 -11.55 -1.14 -14.53
C ASN A 36 -11.50 -0.72 -16.00
N VAL A 37 -12.61 -0.14 -16.49
CA VAL A 37 -12.74 0.35 -17.87
C VAL A 37 -13.10 1.84 -17.94
N TYR A 38 -13.29 2.51 -16.80
CA TYR A 38 -13.67 3.92 -16.74
C TYR A 38 -13.07 4.61 -15.49
N PRO A 39 -12.63 5.88 -15.55
CA PRO A 39 -12.53 6.76 -16.75
C PRO A 39 -11.39 6.35 -17.69
N VAL A 40 -10.37 5.68 -17.21
CA VAL A 40 -9.23 5.14 -17.97
C VAL A 40 -9.15 3.64 -17.69
N ALA A 41 -8.95 2.84 -18.72
CA ALA A 41 -8.82 1.39 -18.61
C ALA A 41 -7.35 1.00 -18.31
N ASP A 42 -6.81 1.44 -17.18
CA ASP A 42 -5.43 1.20 -16.75
C ASP A 42 -5.28 0.01 -15.79
N GLY A 43 -6.43 -0.56 -15.35
CA GLY A 43 -6.45 -1.78 -14.53
C GLY A 43 -5.86 -1.60 -13.13
N ASP A 44 -5.96 -0.43 -12.53
CA ASP A 44 -5.33 -0.12 -11.26
C ASP A 44 -6.29 0.36 -10.13
N THR A 45 -7.59 0.42 -10.40
CA THR A 45 -8.60 0.91 -9.44
C THR A 45 -8.56 0.16 -8.10
N GLY A 46 -8.49 -1.16 -8.10
CA GLY A 46 -8.40 -1.98 -6.88
C GLY A 46 -7.11 -1.75 -6.13
N THR A 47 -6.01 -1.63 -6.86
CA THR A 47 -4.69 -1.27 -6.33
C THR A 47 -4.71 0.12 -5.68
N ASN A 48 -5.28 1.12 -6.35
CA ASN A 48 -5.37 2.49 -5.84
C ASN A 48 -6.21 2.59 -4.57
N LEU A 49 -7.35 1.90 -4.50
CA LEU A 49 -8.20 1.82 -3.31
C LEU A 49 -7.47 1.11 -2.15
N TYR A 50 -6.79 0.00 -2.42
CA TYR A 50 -6.01 -0.74 -1.43
C TYR A 50 -4.94 0.13 -0.80
N LEU A 51 -4.10 0.80 -1.60
CA LEU A 51 -3.01 1.68 -1.13
C LEU A 51 -3.53 2.89 -0.35
N THR A 52 -4.68 3.43 -0.74
CA THR A 52 -5.33 4.54 -0.03
C THR A 52 -5.79 4.10 1.37
N VAL A 53 -6.40 2.91 1.49
CA VAL A 53 -6.84 2.37 2.79
C VAL A 53 -5.65 1.91 3.62
N GLU A 54 -4.58 1.37 3.02
CA GLU A 54 -3.34 1.03 3.71
C GLU A 54 -2.75 2.24 4.45
N SER A 55 -2.69 3.39 3.78
CA SER A 55 -2.24 4.64 4.39
C SER A 55 -3.16 5.13 5.52
N ALA A 56 -4.47 4.93 5.37
CA ALA A 56 -5.44 5.23 6.43
C ALA A 56 -5.24 4.34 7.66
N VAL A 57 -5.03 3.02 7.44
CA VAL A 57 -4.73 2.06 8.52
C VAL A 57 -3.47 2.45 9.26
N ALA A 58 -2.38 2.75 8.54
CA ALA A 58 -1.11 3.15 9.15
C ALA A 58 -1.26 4.38 10.05
N ALA A 59 -2.03 5.38 9.62
CA ALA A 59 -2.29 6.58 10.42
C ALA A 59 -3.12 6.29 11.67
N VAL A 60 -4.16 5.44 11.57
CA VAL A 60 -4.97 5.02 12.72
C VAL A 60 -4.13 4.23 13.72
N GLU A 61 -3.33 3.25 13.26
CA GLU A 61 -2.45 2.46 14.13
C GLU A 61 -1.43 3.35 14.86
N ALA A 62 -0.90 4.38 14.19
CA ALA A 62 0.03 5.33 14.82
C ALA A 62 -0.62 6.10 15.99
N VAL A 63 -1.91 6.49 15.87
CA VAL A 63 -2.64 7.15 16.97
C VAL A 63 -2.84 6.20 18.15
N PHE A 64 -3.21 4.94 17.90
CA PHE A 64 -3.34 3.94 18.97
C PHE A 64 -2.00 3.67 19.66
N ALA A 65 -0.92 3.51 18.89
CA ALA A 65 0.41 3.31 19.45
C ALA A 65 0.89 4.50 20.31
N ALA A 66 0.59 5.74 19.91
CA ALA A 66 0.94 6.93 20.70
C ALA A 66 0.22 6.93 22.05
N HIS A 67 -1.06 6.53 22.11
CA HIS A 67 -1.81 6.45 23.36
C HIS A 67 -1.33 5.32 24.28
N GLU A 68 -0.92 4.18 23.74
CA GLU A 68 -0.33 3.08 24.53
C GLU A 68 0.98 3.52 25.23
N VAL A 69 1.79 4.36 24.58
CA VAL A 69 3.04 4.90 25.15
C VAL A 69 2.74 5.92 26.26
N ASP A 70 1.78 6.83 26.07
CA ASP A 70 1.39 7.84 27.06
C ASP A 70 0.72 7.23 28.30
N GLY A 71 -0.09 6.17 28.14
CA GLY A 71 -0.69 5.40 29.23
C GLY A 71 0.36 4.71 30.10
N GLY A 72 1.39 4.12 29.50
CA GLY A 72 2.49 3.44 30.21
C GLY A 72 3.40 4.36 31.03
N THR A 73 3.49 5.64 30.68
CA THR A 73 4.27 6.64 31.44
C THR A 73 3.54 7.21 32.64
N ARG A 74 2.19 7.17 32.68
CA ARG A 74 1.41 7.65 33.83
C ARG A 74 1.35 6.65 34.97
N ASP A 75 1.29 5.36 34.70
CA ASP A 75 1.26 4.32 35.75
C ASP A 75 2.58 4.21 36.54
N ALA A 76 3.70 4.71 36.00
CA ALA A 76 4.99 4.68 36.69
C ALA A 76 5.21 5.87 37.65
N SER A 77 4.34 6.89 37.66
CA SER A 77 4.52 8.11 38.45
C SER A 77 3.54 8.29 39.62
N GLU A 78 2.49 7.48 39.76
CA GLU A 78 1.46 7.65 40.80
C GLU A 78 1.63 6.80 42.06
N ASP A 79 2.70 6.04 42.21
CA ASP A 79 2.94 5.23 43.44
C ASP A 79 3.65 5.97 44.58
N ARG A 80 3.43 7.28 44.72
CA ARG A 80 3.83 8.03 45.93
C ARG A 80 2.88 9.19 46.21
N TYR A 81 1.79 8.97 46.88
CA TYR A 81 1.27 9.75 48.03
C TYR A 81 -0.13 9.29 48.40
N THR A 82 -0.20 8.59 49.52
CA THR A 82 -1.42 8.36 50.28
C THR A 82 -1.88 9.63 50.93
N SER A 83 -3.15 10.01 50.75
CA SER A 83 -3.97 10.59 51.85
C SER A 83 -5.43 10.48 51.47
N GLU A 84 -6.15 9.90 52.44
CA GLU A 84 -7.59 9.80 52.56
C GLU A 84 -8.24 11.18 52.41
N ASP A 85 -9.27 11.32 51.56
CA ASP A 85 -10.59 11.82 51.96
C ASP A 85 -11.60 11.71 50.79
N GLN A 86 -12.76 11.39 51.20
CA GLN A 86 -14.01 10.99 50.62
C GLN A 86 -14.65 12.03 49.68
N ASP A 87 -15.44 11.47 48.84
CA ASP A 87 -16.78 11.81 48.39
C ASP A 87 -17.00 12.13 46.90
N ALA A 88 -17.73 11.20 46.35
CA ALA A 88 -18.93 11.36 45.52
C ALA A 88 -18.81 11.78 44.04
N SER A 89 -19.24 10.82 43.24
CA SER A 89 -20.00 10.97 42.01
C SER A 89 -19.39 11.82 40.89
N GLY A 90 -18.67 11.15 40.08
CA GLY A 90 -18.24 11.57 38.76
C GLY A 90 -17.39 10.44 38.15
N ALA A 91 -18.05 9.40 37.68
CA ALA A 91 -17.37 8.41 36.84
C ALA A 91 -16.83 9.16 35.61
N ARG A 92 -15.60 9.62 35.68
CA ARG A 92 -14.82 9.90 34.50
C ARG A 92 -14.47 8.51 33.93
N ASP A 93 -15.20 8.11 32.90
CA ASP A 93 -14.74 7.10 31.99
C ASP A 93 -13.40 7.63 31.43
N THR A 94 -12.29 7.26 32.06
CA THR A 94 -10.96 7.34 31.46
C THR A 94 -10.94 6.21 30.46
N ALA A 95 -11.44 6.48 29.25
CA ALA A 95 -11.29 5.60 28.11
C ALA A 95 -9.79 5.41 27.87
N ASP A 96 -9.33 4.19 28.04
CA ASP A 96 -7.94 3.73 27.94
C ASP A 96 -7.53 3.65 26.45
N GLY A 97 -7.71 4.74 25.67
CA GLY A 97 -7.44 4.77 24.22
C GLY A 97 -7.75 6.13 23.57
N PRO A 98 -7.44 6.29 22.29
CA PRO A 98 -7.70 7.53 21.55
C PRO A 98 -9.21 7.82 21.45
N SER A 99 -9.55 9.11 21.30
CA SER A 99 -10.93 9.51 21.07
C SER A 99 -11.41 9.08 19.66
N LEU A 100 -12.75 9.04 19.48
CA LEU A 100 -13.33 8.84 18.14
C LEU A 100 -12.82 9.91 17.16
N ALA A 101 -12.73 11.17 17.58
CA ALA A 101 -12.26 12.28 16.77
C ALA A 101 -10.80 12.07 16.30
N ASP A 102 -9.91 11.61 17.18
CA ASP A 102 -8.52 11.33 16.83
C ASP A 102 -8.43 10.19 15.80
N ALA A 103 -9.19 9.10 16.02
CA ALA A 103 -9.15 7.94 15.13
C ALA A 103 -9.71 8.26 13.73
N VAL A 104 -10.86 8.95 13.63
CA VAL A 104 -11.43 9.31 12.32
C VAL A 104 -10.63 10.42 11.64
N GLY A 105 -10.05 11.33 12.41
CA GLY A 105 -9.13 12.35 11.90
C GLY A 105 -7.88 11.73 11.28
N ALA A 106 -7.26 10.77 11.98
CA ALA A 106 -6.12 10.03 11.48
C ALA A 106 -6.45 9.21 10.23
N MET A 107 -7.58 8.50 10.23
CA MET A 107 -8.09 7.76 9.07
C MET A 107 -8.21 8.66 7.83
N ALA A 108 -8.89 9.80 7.98
CA ALA A 108 -9.11 10.74 6.88
C ALA A 108 -7.80 11.38 6.38
N HIS A 109 -6.91 11.75 7.30
CA HIS A 109 -5.61 12.33 6.99
C HIS A 109 -4.70 11.32 6.27
N GLY A 110 -4.62 10.09 6.78
CA GLY A 110 -3.84 9.02 6.16
C GLY A 110 -4.36 8.70 4.75
N ALA A 111 -5.69 8.58 4.58
CA ALA A 111 -6.30 8.38 3.27
C ALA A 111 -5.98 9.53 2.30
N LEU A 112 -6.04 10.80 2.75
CA LEU A 112 -5.75 11.97 1.93
C LEU A 112 -4.31 11.99 1.41
N ILE A 113 -3.34 11.73 2.30
CA ILE A 113 -1.92 11.73 1.95
C ILE A 113 -1.55 10.54 1.06
N GLY A 114 -2.20 9.39 1.30
CA GLY A 114 -1.95 8.14 0.58
C GLY A 114 -2.82 7.93 -0.64
N ALA A 115 -3.73 8.86 -0.97
CA ALA A 115 -4.66 8.71 -2.09
C ALA A 115 -3.93 8.48 -3.41
N ARG A 116 -4.44 7.51 -4.18
CA ARG A 116 -3.90 7.09 -5.49
C ARG A 116 -5.00 7.11 -6.52
N GLY A 117 -4.71 7.60 -7.71
CA GLY A 117 -5.65 7.68 -8.80
C GLY A 117 -6.95 8.41 -8.45
N ASN A 118 -7.89 8.48 -9.39
CA ASN A 118 -9.22 9.04 -9.16
C ASN A 118 -10.00 8.29 -8.06
N SER A 119 -9.95 6.96 -8.10
CA SER A 119 -10.73 6.11 -7.19
C SER A 119 -10.26 6.26 -5.73
N GLY A 120 -8.95 6.27 -5.48
CA GLY A 120 -8.39 6.51 -4.15
C GLY A 120 -8.67 7.93 -3.65
N THR A 121 -8.59 8.93 -4.53
CA THR A 121 -8.88 10.32 -4.19
C THR A 121 -10.35 10.52 -3.79
N ILE A 122 -11.29 9.89 -4.51
CA ILE A 122 -12.72 9.91 -4.18
C ILE A 122 -12.98 9.16 -2.85
N LEU A 123 -12.35 8.00 -2.64
CA LEU A 123 -12.48 7.27 -1.37
C LEU A 123 -11.94 8.09 -0.19
N ALA A 124 -10.79 8.75 -0.35
CA ALA A 124 -10.24 9.64 0.68
C ALA A 124 -11.21 10.77 1.04
N GLN A 125 -11.91 11.33 0.05
CA GLN A 125 -12.93 12.35 0.30
C GLN A 125 -14.17 11.79 1.01
N LEU A 126 -14.60 10.56 0.68
CA LEU A 126 -15.68 9.89 1.41
C LEU A 126 -15.32 9.72 2.89
N LEU A 127 -14.12 9.19 3.18
CA LEU A 127 -13.63 9.02 4.55
C LEU A 127 -13.49 10.36 5.29
N ARG A 128 -13.01 11.40 4.59
CA ARG A 128 -12.92 12.74 5.15
C ARG A 128 -14.30 13.34 5.45
N GLY A 129 -15.27 13.19 4.55
CA GLY A 129 -16.63 13.65 4.77
C GLY A 129 -17.28 12.98 5.99
N MET A 130 -17.01 11.68 6.21
CA MET A 130 -17.43 11.01 7.45
C MET A 130 -16.75 11.63 8.68
N ALA A 131 -15.44 11.82 8.63
CA ALA A 131 -14.65 12.35 9.73
C ALA A 131 -15.12 13.75 10.15
N GLN A 132 -15.47 14.64 9.22
CA GLN A 132 -15.98 15.97 9.52
C GLN A 132 -17.21 15.95 10.44
N VAL A 133 -18.18 15.09 10.13
CA VAL A 133 -19.38 14.94 10.96
C VAL A 133 -19.07 14.31 12.32
N LEU A 134 -18.21 13.31 12.33
CA LEU A 134 -17.92 12.55 13.55
C LEU A 134 -17.03 13.33 14.54
N THR A 135 -16.20 14.24 14.05
CA THR A 135 -15.40 15.15 14.90
C THR A 135 -16.22 16.31 15.46
N GLU A 136 -17.25 16.79 14.74
CA GLU A 136 -18.13 17.88 15.21
C GLU A 136 -19.04 17.47 16.36
N GLN A 137 -19.22 16.18 16.62
CA GLN A 137 -20.04 15.69 17.74
C GLN A 137 -19.40 15.90 19.13
N GLY A 138 -18.26 16.59 19.21
CA GLY A 138 -17.57 16.98 20.44
C GLY A 138 -16.86 15.79 21.11
N ASP A 139 -16.63 15.89 22.44
CA ASP A 139 -15.93 14.88 23.25
C ASP A 139 -16.73 13.56 23.46
N SER A 140 -17.67 13.25 22.57
CA SER A 140 -18.40 11.98 22.63
C SER A 140 -17.46 10.82 22.31
N ALA A 141 -17.31 9.88 23.25
CA ALA A 141 -16.47 8.71 23.08
C ALA A 141 -16.91 7.81 21.91
N HIS A 142 -18.16 7.93 21.47
CA HIS A 142 -18.75 7.12 20.40
C HIS A 142 -19.95 7.83 19.78
N THR A 143 -20.38 7.35 18.60
CA THR A 143 -21.65 7.70 17.98
C THR A 143 -22.56 6.49 17.78
N GLU A 144 -23.85 6.75 17.66
CA GLU A 144 -24.88 5.75 17.38
C GLU A 144 -25.27 5.74 15.89
N GLY A 145 -26.25 4.93 15.52
CA GLY A 145 -26.74 4.82 14.15
C GLY A 145 -27.12 6.15 13.50
N SER A 146 -27.68 7.08 14.27
CA SER A 146 -28.03 8.43 13.78
C SER A 146 -26.82 9.25 13.33
N GLY A 147 -25.72 9.19 14.07
CA GLY A 147 -24.49 9.87 13.70
C GLY A 147 -23.79 9.19 12.51
N LEU A 148 -23.79 7.85 12.45
CA LEU A 148 -23.27 7.12 11.29
C LEU A 148 -24.05 7.45 10.01
N ARG A 149 -25.37 7.54 10.09
CA ARG A 149 -26.25 7.96 8.99
C ARG A 149 -25.87 9.33 8.44
N LEU A 150 -25.72 10.31 9.35
CA LEU A 150 -25.33 11.68 8.98
C LEU A 150 -23.94 11.71 8.36
N ALA A 151 -22.99 10.93 8.89
CA ALA A 151 -21.64 10.79 8.35
C ALA A 151 -21.64 10.23 6.93
N LEU A 152 -22.40 9.17 6.66
CA LEU A 152 -22.52 8.59 5.30
C LEU A 152 -23.16 9.58 4.31
N ARG A 153 -24.19 10.33 4.74
CA ARG A 153 -24.82 11.37 3.92
C ARG A 153 -23.84 12.47 3.56
N HIS A 154 -23.11 12.96 4.54
CA HIS A 154 -22.12 14.02 4.32
C HIS A 154 -20.95 13.52 3.43
N ALA A 155 -20.49 12.29 3.63
CA ALA A 155 -19.48 11.66 2.79
C ALA A 155 -19.88 11.64 1.32
N ALA A 156 -21.08 11.14 0.99
CA ALA A 156 -21.56 11.09 -0.38
C ALA A 156 -21.68 12.48 -1.03
N THR A 157 -22.21 13.45 -0.26
CA THR A 157 -22.36 14.84 -0.73
C THR A 157 -21.00 15.49 -0.97
N SER A 158 -20.07 15.32 -0.05
CA SER A 158 -18.72 15.88 -0.11
C SER A 158 -17.91 15.28 -1.27
N ALA A 159 -17.98 13.96 -1.50
CA ALA A 159 -17.33 13.31 -2.61
C ALA A 159 -17.86 13.81 -3.97
N ARG A 160 -19.18 13.96 -4.10
CA ARG A 160 -19.78 14.48 -5.33
C ARG A 160 -19.37 15.93 -5.63
N GLN A 161 -19.22 16.77 -4.59
CA GLN A 161 -18.76 18.16 -4.73
C GLN A 161 -17.27 18.28 -5.06
N ALA A 162 -16.47 17.27 -4.75
CA ALA A 162 -15.03 17.26 -4.99
C ALA A 162 -14.68 16.99 -6.46
N VAL A 163 -15.57 16.33 -7.20
CA VAL A 163 -15.41 15.99 -8.62
C VAL A 163 -15.98 17.13 -9.46
N ALA A 164 -15.20 17.65 -10.41
CA ALA A 164 -15.64 18.78 -11.24
C ALA A 164 -16.84 18.41 -12.12
N HIS A 165 -16.82 17.23 -12.75
CA HIS A 165 -17.87 16.72 -13.62
C HIS A 165 -18.35 15.34 -13.13
N PRO A 166 -19.28 15.28 -12.11
CA PRO A 166 -19.79 14.00 -11.60
C PRO A 166 -20.58 13.23 -12.66
N VAL A 167 -20.21 11.96 -12.84
CA VAL A 167 -20.84 11.06 -13.83
C VAL A 167 -21.67 10.00 -13.11
N GLU A 168 -22.90 9.76 -13.60
CA GLU A 168 -23.77 8.69 -13.06
C GLU A 168 -23.30 7.31 -13.55
N GLY A 169 -23.61 6.28 -12.74
CA GLY A 169 -23.11 4.93 -13.00
C GLY A 169 -21.69 4.68 -12.49
N THR A 170 -21.18 5.54 -11.61
CA THR A 170 -19.85 5.45 -11.00
C THR A 170 -19.94 5.27 -9.49
N VAL A 171 -18.78 5.19 -8.83
CA VAL A 171 -18.65 5.17 -7.35
C VAL A 171 -19.47 6.27 -6.67
N LEU A 172 -19.66 7.43 -7.31
CA LEU A 172 -20.48 8.53 -6.77
C LEU A 172 -21.95 8.17 -6.69
N THR A 173 -22.49 7.47 -7.69
CA THR A 173 -23.86 6.94 -7.68
C THR A 173 -24.03 5.88 -6.60
N VAL A 174 -23.05 4.99 -6.46
CA VAL A 174 -23.04 3.95 -5.42
C VAL A 174 -22.99 4.56 -4.02
N ALA A 175 -22.16 5.59 -3.81
CA ALA A 175 -22.07 6.30 -2.54
C ALA A 175 -23.39 7.04 -2.19
N SER A 176 -24.02 7.69 -3.17
CA SER A 176 -25.31 8.36 -2.98
C SER A 176 -26.40 7.35 -2.59
N ALA A 177 -26.47 6.21 -3.28
CA ALA A 177 -27.44 5.16 -2.98
C ALA A 177 -27.22 4.52 -1.59
N ALA A 178 -25.95 4.35 -1.17
CA ALA A 178 -25.63 3.91 0.18
C ALA A 178 -26.15 4.87 1.24
N ALA A 179 -25.95 6.18 1.02
CA ALA A 179 -26.42 7.22 1.93
C ALA A 179 -27.94 7.31 1.96
N ASP A 180 -28.61 7.21 0.82
CA ASP A 180 -30.08 7.22 0.71
C ASP A 180 -30.71 6.03 1.46
N ALA A 181 -30.14 4.84 1.30
CA ALA A 181 -30.61 3.66 2.00
C ALA A 181 -30.36 3.76 3.52
N ALA A 182 -29.21 4.30 3.93
CA ALA A 182 -28.89 4.56 5.33
C ALA A 182 -29.87 5.55 5.98
N ASP A 183 -30.27 6.62 5.27
CA ASP A 183 -31.23 7.61 5.78
C ASP A 183 -32.60 7.01 6.09
N GLY A 184 -32.99 5.98 5.34
CA GLY A 184 -34.23 5.24 5.58
C GLY A 184 -34.16 4.23 6.72
N ALA A 185 -32.97 3.96 7.28
CA ALA A 185 -32.78 2.98 8.33
C ALA A 185 -33.00 3.61 9.71
N GLU A 186 -33.84 2.97 10.51
CA GLU A 186 -34.00 3.30 11.94
C GLU A 186 -33.29 2.21 12.74
N GLY A 187 -32.44 2.60 13.70
CA GLY A 187 -31.80 1.65 14.59
C GLY A 187 -30.33 1.94 14.91
N ASP A 188 -29.59 0.89 15.27
CA ASP A 188 -28.19 0.96 15.68
C ASP A 188 -27.23 1.05 14.47
N CYS A 189 -25.91 1.12 14.76
CA CYS A 189 -24.88 1.18 13.72
C CYS A 189 -24.88 -0.04 12.78
N ALA A 190 -25.28 -1.22 13.29
CA ALA A 190 -25.32 -2.44 12.48
C ALA A 190 -26.45 -2.40 11.44
N GLU A 191 -27.62 -1.86 11.82
CA GLU A 191 -28.76 -1.71 10.92
C GLU A 191 -28.50 -0.64 9.85
N VAL A 192 -27.92 0.49 10.24
CA VAL A 192 -27.52 1.56 9.31
C VAL A 192 -26.44 1.08 8.35
N ALA A 193 -25.39 0.40 8.83
CA ALA A 193 -24.33 -0.14 7.97
C ALA A 193 -24.87 -1.17 6.98
N ARG A 194 -25.80 -2.04 7.41
CA ARG A 194 -26.45 -3.03 6.54
C ARG A 194 -27.28 -2.36 5.45
N ALA A 195 -28.08 -1.35 5.81
CA ALA A 195 -28.87 -0.60 4.85
C ALA A 195 -27.99 0.11 3.82
N ALA A 196 -26.92 0.77 4.24
CA ALA A 196 -25.95 1.40 3.36
C ALA A 196 -25.31 0.40 2.40
N TYR A 197 -24.88 -0.76 2.90
CA TYR A 197 -24.30 -1.83 2.08
C TYR A 197 -25.30 -2.35 1.04
N GLU A 198 -26.55 -2.64 1.42
CA GLU A 198 -27.57 -3.15 0.50
C GLU A 198 -27.94 -2.11 -0.58
N GLY A 199 -28.04 -0.83 -0.21
CA GLY A 199 -28.27 0.27 -1.15
C GLY A 199 -27.11 0.40 -2.14
N ALA A 200 -25.87 0.38 -1.65
CA ALA A 200 -24.67 0.41 -2.48
C ALA A 200 -24.60 -0.79 -3.44
N ARG A 201 -24.87 -1.99 -2.94
CA ARG A 201 -24.86 -3.22 -3.73
C ARG A 201 -25.90 -3.18 -4.85
N ALA A 202 -27.11 -2.73 -4.57
CA ALA A 202 -28.16 -2.58 -5.57
C ALA A 202 -27.79 -1.56 -6.65
N ALA A 203 -27.21 -0.42 -6.26
CA ALA A 203 -26.74 0.61 -7.19
C ALA A 203 -25.57 0.09 -8.04
N LEU A 204 -24.61 -0.64 -7.46
CA LEU A 204 -23.50 -1.24 -8.19
C LEU A 204 -23.98 -2.12 -9.35
N VAL A 205 -24.93 -3.00 -9.10
CA VAL A 205 -25.51 -3.88 -10.14
C VAL A 205 -26.18 -3.09 -11.26
N ALA A 206 -26.67 -1.88 -10.96
CA ALA A 206 -27.35 -1.02 -11.94
C ALA A 206 -26.38 -0.12 -12.75
N THR A 207 -25.09 -0.02 -12.37
CA THR A 207 -24.11 0.87 -13.04
C THR A 207 -23.95 0.61 -14.55
N PRO A 208 -23.99 -0.66 -15.08
CA PRO A 208 -23.89 -0.88 -16.52
C PRO A 208 -25.01 -0.23 -17.32
N GLY A 209 -26.23 -0.19 -16.76
CA GLY A 209 -27.37 0.48 -17.41
C GLY A 209 -27.35 2.00 -17.37
N GLN A 210 -26.39 2.61 -16.67
CA GLN A 210 -26.26 4.06 -16.49
C GLN A 210 -25.04 4.62 -17.23
N LEU A 211 -24.02 3.81 -17.50
CA LEU A 211 -22.79 4.23 -18.16
C LEU A 211 -22.48 3.32 -19.36
N PRO A 212 -22.60 3.82 -20.61
CA PRO A 212 -22.51 2.99 -21.82
C PRO A 212 -21.19 2.22 -21.98
N VAL A 213 -20.08 2.72 -21.43
CA VAL A 213 -18.79 2.01 -21.47
C VAL A 213 -18.83 0.73 -20.62
N LEU A 214 -19.49 0.75 -19.46
CA LEU A 214 -19.68 -0.40 -18.59
C LEU A 214 -20.63 -1.43 -19.23
N GLU A 215 -21.71 -0.95 -19.87
CA GLU A 215 -22.65 -1.82 -20.59
C GLU A 215 -21.96 -2.59 -21.73
N ARG A 216 -21.16 -1.89 -22.55
CA ARG A 216 -20.38 -2.51 -23.65
C ARG A 216 -19.35 -3.53 -23.13
N ALA A 217 -18.69 -3.24 -22.02
CA ALA A 217 -17.73 -4.13 -21.40
C ALA A 217 -18.40 -5.30 -20.64
N GLY A 218 -19.69 -5.19 -20.33
CA GLY A 218 -20.43 -6.19 -19.55
C GLY A 218 -19.99 -6.26 -18.09
N VAL A 219 -19.46 -5.15 -17.52
CA VAL A 219 -18.92 -5.08 -16.17
C VAL A 219 -19.61 -3.98 -15.35
N VAL A 220 -19.51 -4.06 -14.03
CA VAL A 220 -19.95 -3.00 -13.11
C VAL A 220 -18.82 -1.98 -12.90
N ASP A 221 -19.14 -0.84 -12.26
CA ASP A 221 -18.14 0.17 -11.93
C ASP A 221 -17.11 -0.35 -10.92
N ALA A 222 -15.82 -0.29 -11.26
CA ALA A 222 -14.72 -0.79 -10.45
C ALA A 222 -14.59 -0.03 -9.12
N GLY A 223 -14.69 1.30 -9.13
CA GLY A 223 -14.68 2.15 -7.95
C GLY A 223 -15.86 1.87 -7.02
N GLY A 224 -17.06 1.68 -7.60
CA GLY A 224 -18.26 1.28 -6.88
C GLY A 224 -18.13 -0.10 -6.25
N HIS A 225 -17.51 -1.06 -6.93
CA HIS A 225 -17.22 -2.38 -6.35
C HIS A 225 -16.29 -2.26 -5.13
N GLY A 226 -15.24 -1.45 -5.24
CA GLY A 226 -14.37 -1.16 -4.10
C GLY A 226 -15.11 -0.53 -2.93
N LEU A 227 -16.00 0.43 -3.17
CA LEU A 227 -16.81 1.04 -2.11
C LEU A 227 -17.75 0.03 -1.45
N VAL A 228 -18.41 -0.84 -2.21
CA VAL A 228 -19.26 -1.92 -1.66
C VAL A 228 -18.41 -2.86 -0.78
N THR A 229 -17.16 -3.15 -1.15
CA THR A 229 -16.22 -3.95 -0.36
C THR A 229 -15.89 -3.26 0.97
N VAL A 230 -15.67 -1.95 0.99
CA VAL A 230 -15.43 -1.16 2.21
C VAL A 230 -16.68 -1.10 3.11
N LEU A 231 -17.87 -0.97 2.53
CA LEU A 231 -19.14 -1.02 3.28
C LEU A 231 -19.46 -2.42 3.80
N ALA A 232 -19.07 -3.48 3.10
CA ALA A 232 -19.17 -4.85 3.61
C ALA A 232 -18.31 -5.04 4.87
N ALA A 233 -17.11 -4.47 4.90
CA ALA A 233 -16.25 -4.45 6.08
C ALA A 233 -16.87 -3.63 7.24
N LEU A 234 -17.61 -2.57 6.94
CA LEU A 234 -18.35 -1.81 7.94
C LEU A 234 -19.46 -2.67 8.58
N VAL A 235 -20.21 -3.42 7.79
CA VAL A 235 -21.20 -4.39 8.29
C VAL A 235 -20.52 -5.45 9.17
N GLU A 236 -19.37 -5.99 8.73
CA GLU A 236 -18.62 -6.99 9.50
C GLU A 236 -18.15 -6.43 10.85
N THR A 237 -17.76 -5.15 10.92
CA THR A 237 -17.35 -4.48 12.16
C THR A 237 -18.43 -4.54 13.23
N PHE A 238 -19.69 -4.30 12.86
CA PHE A 238 -20.80 -4.26 13.81
C PHE A 238 -21.50 -5.61 14.04
N THR A 239 -21.41 -6.53 13.07
CA THR A 239 -22.13 -7.81 13.15
C THR A 239 -21.21 -9.00 13.45
N GLY A 240 -19.90 -8.83 13.32
CA GLY A 240 -18.91 -9.91 13.41
C GLY A 240 -18.95 -10.89 12.22
N ARG A 241 -19.71 -10.59 11.17
CA ARG A 241 -19.87 -11.44 9.99
C ARG A 241 -19.84 -10.61 8.72
N ALA A 242 -18.97 -10.97 7.78
CA ALA A 242 -18.98 -10.38 6.45
C ALA A 242 -20.29 -10.76 5.71
N PRO A 243 -20.93 -9.82 4.99
CA PRO A 243 -21.97 -10.16 4.03
C PRO A 243 -21.44 -11.12 2.95
N GLY A 244 -22.35 -11.87 2.31
CA GLY A 244 -21.96 -12.75 1.21
C GLY A 244 -21.33 -11.97 0.05
N PRO A 245 -20.40 -12.59 -0.70
CA PRO A 245 -19.73 -11.93 -1.82
C PRO A 245 -20.74 -11.42 -2.85
N VAL A 246 -20.44 -10.26 -3.45
CA VAL A 246 -21.21 -9.74 -4.58
C VAL A 246 -20.82 -10.56 -5.80
N ALA A 247 -21.80 -11.21 -6.45
CA ALA A 247 -21.54 -11.85 -7.72
C ALA A 247 -21.37 -10.75 -8.79
N VAL A 248 -20.15 -10.51 -9.20
CA VAL A 248 -19.83 -9.57 -10.28
C VAL A 248 -19.80 -10.35 -11.59
N PRO A 249 -20.48 -9.87 -12.65
CA PRO A 249 -20.34 -10.46 -13.97
C PRO A 249 -18.88 -10.33 -14.42
N HIS A 250 -18.23 -11.45 -14.67
CA HIS A 250 -16.89 -11.43 -15.29
C HIS A 250 -17.02 -10.98 -16.73
N ALA A 251 -16.12 -10.13 -17.22
CA ALA A 251 -16.02 -9.78 -18.62
C ALA A 251 -16.03 -11.07 -19.47
N ARG A 252 -16.98 -11.20 -20.39
CA ARG A 252 -17.01 -12.31 -21.34
C ARG A 252 -15.83 -12.12 -22.28
N VAL A 253 -14.74 -12.83 -22.03
CA VAL A 253 -13.76 -13.12 -23.07
C VAL A 253 -14.41 -14.14 -24.00
N GLU A 254 -14.96 -13.70 -25.13
CA GLU A 254 -15.30 -14.62 -26.21
C GLU A 254 -14.01 -15.26 -26.71
N PRO A 255 -13.84 -16.59 -26.66
CA PRO A 255 -12.71 -17.25 -27.29
C PRO A 255 -12.85 -17.03 -28.79
N GLY A 256 -11.90 -16.30 -29.39
CA GLY A 256 -11.88 -15.99 -30.81
C GLY A 256 -12.05 -17.25 -31.64
N GLY A 257 -13.19 -17.37 -32.29
CA GLY A 257 -13.47 -18.35 -33.33
C GLY A 257 -12.63 -18.00 -34.57
N ALA A 258 -11.60 -18.81 -34.85
CA ALA A 258 -10.97 -18.83 -36.15
C ALA A 258 -11.98 -19.34 -37.20
N GLY A 259 -12.31 -18.53 -38.17
CA GLY A 259 -13.15 -18.99 -39.30
C GLY A 259 -13.56 -17.87 -40.25
N ALA A 260 -12.74 -17.65 -41.25
CA ALA A 260 -13.00 -17.20 -42.62
C ALA A 260 -14.41 -16.68 -43.01
N GLY A 261 -14.45 -15.50 -43.63
CA GLY A 261 -15.59 -15.05 -44.43
C GLY A 261 -15.52 -13.56 -44.73
N GLU A 262 -14.85 -13.19 -45.83
CA GLU A 262 -14.99 -11.88 -46.47
C GLU A 262 -16.46 -11.67 -46.86
N GLU A 263 -17.07 -10.59 -46.38
CA GLU A 263 -18.10 -9.88 -47.16
C GLU A 263 -18.13 -8.41 -46.74
N ARG A 264 -17.77 -7.56 -47.71
CA ARG A 264 -17.91 -6.10 -47.65
C ARG A 264 -19.38 -5.73 -47.55
N ALA A 265 -19.75 -5.01 -46.52
CA ALA A 265 -20.93 -4.15 -46.58
C ALA A 265 -20.50 -2.73 -46.24
N THR A 266 -20.49 -1.90 -47.27
CA THR A 266 -20.38 -0.46 -47.21
C THR A 266 -21.60 0.12 -46.47
N GLY A 267 -21.39 0.77 -45.37
CA GLY A 267 -22.41 1.55 -44.67
C GLY A 267 -21.70 2.64 -43.85
N GLU A 268 -21.68 3.84 -44.40
CA GLU A 268 -21.28 5.06 -43.73
C GLU A 268 -22.02 5.24 -42.42
N CYS A 269 -21.35 5.23 -41.29
CA CYS A 269 -21.78 5.89 -40.07
C CYS A 269 -20.52 6.35 -39.30
N ALA A 270 -20.32 7.65 -39.41
CA ALA A 270 -19.64 8.57 -38.48
C ALA A 270 -18.46 7.98 -37.66
N GLU A 271 -17.30 8.23 -38.18
CA GLU A 271 -16.05 8.39 -37.43
C GLU A 271 -16.20 9.56 -36.46
N GLU A 272 -16.33 9.28 -35.17
CA GLU A 272 -15.95 10.14 -34.07
C GLU A 272 -15.13 9.32 -33.07
N ASP A 273 -14.10 8.67 -33.54
CA ASP A 273 -12.96 8.28 -32.73
C ASP A 273 -11.95 9.43 -32.79
N GLY A 274 -12.19 10.44 -31.94
CA GLY A 274 -11.20 11.45 -31.64
C GLY A 274 -10.00 10.81 -30.97
N GLU A 275 -8.94 10.59 -31.72
CA GLU A 275 -7.58 10.52 -31.18
C GLU A 275 -7.35 11.79 -30.36
N GLY A 276 -7.25 11.68 -29.00
CA GLY A 276 -6.86 12.80 -28.17
C GLY A 276 -7.54 12.88 -26.81
N GLY A 277 -7.53 11.81 -26.02
CA GLY A 277 -7.67 11.94 -24.57
C GLY A 277 -6.40 12.55 -23.98
N PRO A 278 -6.47 13.17 -22.76
CA PRO A 278 -5.32 13.76 -22.10
C PRO A 278 -4.12 12.82 -22.01
N ALA A 279 -2.93 13.33 -22.29
CA ALA A 279 -1.73 12.51 -22.34
C ALA A 279 -1.13 12.19 -20.96
N PHE A 280 -1.43 13.01 -19.94
CA PHE A 280 -0.81 12.94 -18.61
C PHE A 280 -1.83 12.91 -17.49
N GLU A 281 -1.56 12.07 -16.50
CA GLU A 281 -2.11 12.18 -15.14
C GLU A 281 -1.15 13.02 -14.30
N VAL A 282 -1.67 14.02 -13.60
CA VAL A 282 -0.91 14.85 -12.65
C VAL A 282 -1.56 14.79 -11.28
N ILE A 283 -0.79 14.34 -10.28
CA ILE A 283 -1.22 14.26 -8.89
C ILE A 283 -0.22 15.03 -8.02
N TYR A 284 -0.71 15.85 -7.08
CA TYR A 284 0.14 16.48 -6.08
C TYR A 284 -0.63 16.82 -4.80
N LEU A 285 0.09 16.86 -3.67
CA LEU A 285 -0.38 17.49 -2.46
C LEU A 285 -0.12 18.99 -2.53
N LEU A 286 -1.05 19.80 -2.03
CA LEU A 286 -1.00 21.25 -2.10
C LEU A 286 -1.31 21.87 -0.73
N GLU A 287 -0.38 22.66 -0.20
CA GLU A 287 -0.64 23.56 0.92
C GLU A 287 -1.18 24.88 0.35
N ALA A 288 -2.47 25.16 0.57
CA ALA A 288 -3.13 26.35 0.03
C ALA A 288 -4.38 26.73 0.83
N GLU A 289 -4.72 28.02 0.82
CA GLU A 289 -5.98 28.53 1.35
C GLU A 289 -7.17 28.14 0.46
N ASP A 290 -8.34 27.92 1.04
CA ASP A 290 -9.58 27.52 0.34
C ASP A 290 -9.94 28.43 -0.83
N ALA A 291 -9.74 29.75 -0.66
CA ALA A 291 -9.99 30.73 -1.72
C ALA A 291 -9.05 30.58 -2.93
N ALA A 292 -7.80 30.13 -2.70
CA ALA A 292 -6.84 29.84 -3.77
C ALA A 292 -7.23 28.56 -4.51
N VAL A 293 -7.67 27.53 -3.77
CA VAL A 293 -8.11 26.26 -4.36
C VAL A 293 -9.34 26.44 -5.26
N ALA A 294 -10.28 27.32 -4.90
CA ALA A 294 -11.42 27.64 -5.75
C ALA A 294 -11.01 28.25 -7.09
N ARG A 295 -9.91 29.02 -7.15
CA ARG A 295 -9.34 29.53 -8.41
C ARG A 295 -8.60 28.44 -9.17
N LEU A 296 -7.83 27.61 -8.45
CA LEU A 296 -7.10 26.48 -9.01
C LEU A 296 -8.03 25.51 -9.74
N ARG A 297 -9.15 25.12 -9.11
CA ARG A 297 -10.15 24.22 -9.73
C ARG A 297 -10.59 24.73 -11.10
N ARG A 298 -10.96 26.02 -11.21
CA ARG A 298 -11.38 26.62 -12.49
C ARG A 298 -10.27 26.63 -13.54
N ARG A 299 -9.01 26.79 -13.11
CA ARG A 299 -7.87 26.79 -14.03
C ARG A 299 -7.55 25.39 -14.52
N LEU A 300 -7.54 24.39 -13.62
CA LEU A 300 -7.29 23.00 -13.98
C LEU A 300 -8.42 22.40 -14.83
N ASP A 301 -9.66 22.77 -14.55
CA ASP A 301 -10.84 22.39 -15.32
C ASP A 301 -10.78 22.86 -16.80
N ALA A 302 -10.09 23.99 -17.04
CA ALA A 302 -9.84 24.49 -18.39
C ALA A 302 -8.61 23.86 -19.08
N LEU A 303 -7.75 23.15 -18.35
CA LEU A 303 -6.54 22.51 -18.87
C LEU A 303 -6.74 21.03 -19.23
N GLY A 304 -7.74 20.40 -18.66
CA GLY A 304 -7.96 18.98 -18.86
C GLY A 304 -9.27 18.45 -18.29
N ASP A 305 -9.34 17.17 -18.09
CA ASP A 305 -10.51 16.49 -17.57
C ASP A 305 -10.21 15.65 -16.33
N SER A 306 -11.19 14.85 -15.87
CA SER A 306 -11.07 13.96 -14.69
C SER A 306 -10.55 14.68 -13.43
N LEU A 307 -10.86 15.99 -13.31
CA LEU A 307 -10.39 16.81 -12.20
C LEU A 307 -11.08 16.44 -10.90
N VAL A 308 -10.28 16.04 -9.93
CA VAL A 308 -10.69 15.78 -8.54
C VAL A 308 -9.78 16.56 -7.60
N VAL A 309 -10.36 17.40 -6.76
CA VAL A 309 -9.62 18.15 -5.74
C VAL A 309 -10.26 17.90 -4.39
N VAL A 310 -9.55 17.23 -3.50
CA VAL A 310 -10.02 16.85 -2.17
C VAL A 310 -9.13 17.44 -1.10
N GLY A 311 -9.70 17.74 0.04
CA GLY A 311 -8.93 18.31 1.13
C GLY A 311 -9.67 19.41 1.88
N GLY A 312 -8.93 20.22 2.62
CA GLY A 312 -9.35 21.35 3.47
C GLY A 312 -8.34 21.57 4.58
N ASP A 313 -8.62 22.53 5.44
CA ASP A 313 -7.73 22.90 6.55
C ASP A 313 -6.29 23.20 6.10
N GLY A 314 -6.16 23.75 4.88
CA GLY A 314 -4.87 24.12 4.30
C GLY A 314 -4.14 23.02 3.54
N LEU A 315 -4.62 21.76 3.56
CA LEU A 315 -4.00 20.63 2.86
C LEU A 315 -4.97 20.03 1.84
N TRP A 316 -4.52 19.91 0.59
CA TRP A 316 -5.30 19.44 -0.54
C TRP A 316 -4.56 18.36 -1.31
N ASN A 317 -5.29 17.42 -1.86
CA ASN A 317 -4.81 16.46 -2.87
C ASN A 317 -5.49 16.85 -4.20
N VAL A 318 -4.68 17.05 -5.23
CA VAL A 318 -5.11 17.45 -6.58
C VAL A 318 -4.79 16.31 -7.53
N HIS A 319 -5.78 15.90 -8.31
CA HIS A 319 -5.68 14.91 -9.36
C HIS A 319 -6.35 15.47 -10.63
N VAL A 320 -5.65 15.46 -11.76
CA VAL A 320 -6.16 15.95 -13.04
C VAL A 320 -5.49 15.24 -14.21
N HIS A 321 -6.25 15.01 -15.28
CA HIS A 321 -5.74 14.52 -16.55
C HIS A 321 -5.59 15.69 -17.53
N VAL A 322 -4.41 15.90 -18.09
CA VAL A 322 -4.07 17.06 -18.92
C VAL A 322 -3.14 16.67 -20.07
N ASP A 323 -3.11 17.49 -21.12
CA ASP A 323 -2.10 17.39 -22.17
C ASP A 323 -0.81 18.16 -21.81
N ASP A 324 -0.92 19.19 -20.99
CA ASP A 324 0.22 19.97 -20.49
C ASP A 324 0.38 19.79 -18.98
N ALA A 325 1.19 18.80 -18.60
CA ALA A 325 1.51 18.55 -17.21
C ALA A 325 2.24 19.72 -16.52
N GLY A 326 3.03 20.50 -17.29
CA GLY A 326 3.72 21.67 -16.79
C GLY A 326 2.74 22.75 -16.35
N ALA A 327 1.74 23.08 -17.19
CA ALA A 327 0.69 24.03 -16.88
C ALA A 327 -0.14 23.64 -15.64
N ALA A 328 -0.39 22.33 -15.44
CA ALA A 328 -1.11 21.84 -14.27
C ALA A 328 -0.29 22.02 -12.98
N VAL A 329 1.02 21.79 -13.01
CA VAL A 329 1.92 22.02 -11.87
C VAL A 329 2.07 23.52 -11.59
N GLU A 330 2.25 24.35 -12.61
CA GLU A 330 2.34 25.80 -12.48
C GLU A 330 1.07 26.40 -11.85
N ALA A 331 -0.11 25.89 -12.23
CA ALA A 331 -1.36 26.29 -11.60
C ALA A 331 -1.37 25.96 -10.09
N GLY A 332 -0.78 24.85 -9.68
CA GLY A 332 -0.58 24.50 -8.28
C GLY A 332 0.38 25.46 -7.56
N VAL A 333 1.50 25.82 -8.20
CA VAL A 333 2.48 26.80 -7.66
C VAL A 333 1.86 28.19 -7.47
N GLU A 334 1.01 28.62 -8.38
CA GLU A 334 0.29 29.89 -8.25
C GLU A 334 -0.77 29.88 -7.14
N ALA A 335 -1.33 28.71 -6.84
CA ALA A 335 -2.34 28.55 -5.80
C ALA A 335 -1.74 28.40 -4.40
N GLY A 336 -0.53 27.83 -4.29
CA GLY A 336 0.12 27.55 -3.01
C GLY A 336 1.45 26.82 -3.17
N ARG A 337 1.70 25.84 -2.30
CA ARG A 337 2.92 25.04 -2.30
C ARG A 337 2.61 23.60 -2.67
N PRO A 338 2.75 23.19 -3.95
CA PRO A 338 2.62 21.81 -4.34
C PRO A 338 3.85 21.00 -3.93
N TYR A 339 3.65 19.75 -3.52
CA TYR A 339 4.72 18.80 -3.22
C TYR A 339 4.23 17.36 -3.43
N ARG A 340 5.14 16.39 -3.42
CA ARG A 340 4.87 14.99 -3.83
C ARG A 340 4.23 14.92 -5.21
N ILE A 341 4.71 15.73 -6.13
CA ILE A 341 4.18 15.82 -7.49
C ILE A 341 4.51 14.52 -8.22
N ARG A 342 3.48 13.93 -8.84
CA ARG A 342 3.58 12.78 -9.74
C ARG A 342 2.99 13.16 -11.08
N ILE A 343 3.67 12.74 -12.13
CA ILE A 343 3.24 12.92 -13.49
C ILE A 343 3.40 11.58 -14.18
N THR A 344 2.29 10.98 -14.61
CA THR A 344 2.25 9.70 -15.33
C THR A 344 1.75 9.95 -16.73
N HIS A 345 2.40 9.43 -17.76
CA HIS A 345 1.96 9.54 -19.15
C HIS A 345 1.16 8.31 -19.54
N PHE A 346 -0.07 8.46 -19.99
CA PHE A 346 -0.96 7.34 -20.34
C PHE A 346 -0.48 6.48 -21.53
N GLY A 347 0.29 7.05 -22.46
CA GLY A 347 0.80 6.34 -23.65
C GLY A 347 2.21 5.79 -23.52
N HIS A 348 2.95 6.16 -22.47
CA HIS A 348 4.31 5.70 -22.24
C HIS A 348 4.52 5.54 -20.73
N GLY A 349 4.66 4.32 -20.24
CA GLY A 349 5.22 4.11 -18.91
C GLY A 349 6.53 4.90 -18.79
N ASP A 350 6.56 5.89 -17.89
CA ASP A 350 7.69 6.74 -17.47
C ASP A 350 8.80 6.97 -18.53
N ALA A 351 8.69 8.06 -19.28
CA ALA A 351 9.82 8.62 -20.02
C ALA A 351 10.30 9.93 -19.38
N HIS A 352 11.11 9.82 -18.33
CA HIS A 352 12.06 10.88 -18.04
C HIS A 352 13.16 10.81 -19.10
N THR A 353 13.03 11.58 -20.18
CA THR A 353 14.20 12.15 -20.85
C THR A 353 13.82 13.10 -21.96
N THR A 354 14.45 14.27 -21.90
CA THR A 354 14.69 15.24 -22.97
C THR A 354 15.00 14.61 -24.33
N GLY A 355 14.38 15.21 -25.35
CA GLY A 355 14.43 14.93 -26.75
C GLY A 355 15.71 14.33 -27.34
N ALA A 356 15.49 13.27 -28.04
CA ALA A 356 16.07 12.85 -29.32
C ALA A 356 15.42 11.53 -29.70
N GLU A 357 14.86 11.42 -30.88
CA GLU A 357 14.40 10.18 -31.47
C GLU A 357 15.49 9.13 -31.38
N ARG A 358 15.32 8.17 -30.44
CA ARG A 358 16.07 6.92 -30.44
C ARG A 358 15.15 5.84 -30.96
N PRO A 359 15.63 4.98 -31.86
CA PRO A 359 14.85 3.82 -32.29
C PRO A 359 14.46 2.96 -31.05
N PRO A 360 13.32 2.26 -31.07
CA PRO A 360 12.86 1.47 -29.93
C PRO A 360 14.00 0.53 -29.51
N ARG A 361 14.43 0.64 -28.27
CA ARG A 361 15.41 -0.29 -27.71
C ARG A 361 14.81 -1.69 -27.76
N GLU A 362 15.51 -2.63 -28.36
CA GLU A 362 15.14 -4.04 -28.25
C GLU A 362 15.11 -4.41 -26.76
N ARG A 363 14.04 -5.07 -26.32
CA ARG A 363 13.95 -5.60 -24.96
C ARG A 363 15.13 -6.55 -24.73
N THR A 364 15.83 -6.39 -23.61
CA THR A 364 16.83 -7.37 -23.20
C THR A 364 16.18 -8.73 -23.02
N GLN A 365 16.92 -9.80 -23.22
CA GLN A 365 16.35 -11.15 -23.08
C GLN A 365 15.91 -11.38 -21.63
N ARG A 366 16.78 -11.04 -20.65
CA ARG A 366 16.53 -11.26 -19.22
C ARG A 366 17.06 -10.12 -18.38
N ALA A 367 16.40 -9.89 -17.25
CA ALA A 367 16.84 -8.99 -16.18
C ALA A 367 16.49 -9.57 -14.81
N VAL A 368 17.23 -9.15 -13.79
CA VAL A 368 16.93 -9.40 -12.39
C VAL A 368 16.41 -8.10 -11.77
N VAL A 369 15.29 -8.17 -11.05
CA VAL A 369 14.75 -7.06 -10.27
C VAL A 369 14.83 -7.44 -8.80
N ALA A 370 15.45 -6.61 -7.97
CA ALA A 370 15.64 -6.89 -6.55
C ALA A 370 15.16 -5.73 -5.67
N VAL A 371 14.45 -6.06 -4.61
CA VAL A 371 14.16 -5.11 -3.52
C VAL A 371 15.35 -5.13 -2.57
N VAL A 372 15.84 -3.95 -2.20
CA VAL A 372 17.02 -3.82 -1.34
C VAL A 372 16.76 -2.78 -0.24
N PRO A 373 17.17 -3.07 1.02
CA PRO A 373 16.84 -2.22 2.16
C PRO A 373 17.77 -1.00 2.35
N GLY A 374 18.80 -0.84 1.52
CA GLY A 374 19.78 0.25 1.71
C GLY A 374 20.51 0.62 0.43
N GLU A 375 21.02 1.85 0.36
CA GLU A 375 21.71 2.38 -0.82
C GLU A 375 23.02 1.64 -1.15
N GLY A 376 23.74 1.16 -0.14
CA GLY A 376 24.95 0.37 -0.34
C GLY A 376 24.66 -0.98 -1.00
N LEU A 377 23.59 -1.65 -0.58
CA LEU A 377 23.11 -2.86 -1.25
C LEU A 377 22.57 -2.56 -2.65
N ALA A 378 21.88 -1.43 -2.84
CA ALA A 378 21.41 -1.03 -4.16
C ALA A 378 22.56 -0.86 -5.15
N ALA A 379 23.67 -0.27 -4.71
CA ALA A 379 24.89 -0.15 -5.54
C ALA A 379 25.47 -1.52 -5.89
N LEU A 380 25.61 -2.42 -4.90
CA LEU A 380 26.13 -3.78 -5.09
C LEU A 380 25.29 -4.58 -6.12
N TYR A 381 23.97 -4.57 -5.94
CA TYR A 381 23.04 -5.27 -6.85
C TYR A 381 23.05 -4.68 -8.27
N THR A 382 23.15 -3.33 -8.36
CA THR A 382 23.23 -2.65 -9.66
C THR A 382 24.54 -2.95 -10.38
N GLU A 383 25.67 -3.01 -9.66
CA GLU A 383 26.96 -3.41 -10.21
C GLU A 383 26.94 -4.86 -10.73
N ALA A 384 26.19 -5.74 -10.05
CA ALA A 384 25.95 -7.11 -10.50
C ALA A 384 24.88 -7.22 -11.61
N GLY A 385 24.38 -6.10 -12.14
CA GLY A 385 23.46 -6.06 -13.29
C GLY A 385 21.98 -6.13 -12.96
N ALA A 386 21.59 -6.07 -11.68
CA ALA A 386 20.19 -6.07 -11.29
C ALA A 386 19.57 -4.66 -11.34
N THR A 387 18.27 -4.58 -11.67
CA THR A 387 17.45 -3.39 -11.45
C THR A 387 17.00 -3.38 -10.01
N THR A 388 17.33 -2.33 -9.26
CA THR A 388 17.03 -2.25 -7.83
C THR A 388 15.81 -1.38 -7.53
N LEU A 389 15.05 -1.79 -6.52
CA LEU A 389 14.01 -1.00 -5.86
C LEU A 389 14.39 -0.85 -4.39
N LEU A 390 14.60 0.40 -3.96
CA LEU A 390 14.98 0.69 -2.59
C LEU A 390 13.76 0.59 -1.67
N ALA A 391 13.82 -0.31 -0.69
CA ALA A 391 12.89 -0.36 0.43
C ALA A 391 13.40 0.55 1.55
N ARG A 392 12.57 1.43 2.06
CA ARG A 392 12.90 2.26 3.22
C ARG A 392 12.44 1.57 4.50
N PRO A 393 13.18 1.68 5.61
CA PRO A 393 12.72 1.17 6.90
C PRO A 393 11.33 1.73 7.25
N GLY A 394 10.38 0.85 7.56
CA GLY A 394 9.00 1.22 7.84
C GLY A 394 8.13 1.62 6.64
N GLU A 395 8.69 1.65 5.42
CA GLU A 395 7.97 1.95 4.17
C GLU A 395 8.21 0.84 3.14
N PRO A 396 7.59 -0.33 3.27
CA PRO A 396 7.76 -1.41 2.29
C PRO A 396 7.20 -0.99 0.93
N PRO A 397 7.88 -1.37 -0.18
CA PRO A 397 7.42 -1.01 -1.50
C PRO A 397 6.07 -1.66 -1.83
N ALA A 398 5.21 -0.88 -2.48
CA ALA A 398 3.93 -1.36 -2.96
C ALA A 398 4.08 -2.25 -4.21
N SER A 399 3.06 -3.08 -4.50
CA SER A 399 3.05 -3.93 -5.70
C SER A 399 3.19 -3.13 -6.99
N GLY A 400 2.58 -1.94 -7.09
CA GLY A 400 2.73 -1.04 -8.24
C GLY A 400 4.18 -0.57 -8.46
N GLU A 401 4.93 -0.32 -7.39
CA GLU A 401 6.35 0.06 -7.49
C GLU A 401 7.21 -1.12 -7.99
N LEU A 402 6.86 -2.34 -7.57
CA LEU A 402 7.50 -3.56 -8.07
C LEU A 402 7.18 -3.79 -9.56
N VAL A 403 5.94 -3.60 -9.99
CA VAL A 403 5.54 -3.67 -11.41
C VAL A 403 6.31 -2.63 -12.22
N GLN A 404 6.40 -1.40 -11.74
CA GLN A 404 7.19 -0.37 -12.40
C GLN A 404 8.69 -0.73 -12.46
N ALA A 405 9.24 -1.35 -11.42
CA ALA A 405 10.62 -1.84 -11.45
C ALA A 405 10.81 -2.93 -12.53
N VAL A 406 9.85 -3.85 -12.65
CA VAL A 406 9.84 -4.87 -13.73
C VAL A 406 9.75 -4.21 -15.12
N ARG A 407 8.89 -3.20 -15.30
CA ARG A 407 8.78 -2.45 -16.56
C ARG A 407 10.07 -1.69 -16.87
N ARG A 408 10.72 -1.05 -15.87
CA ARG A 408 12.01 -0.35 -16.04
C ARG A 408 13.14 -1.28 -16.44
N ALA A 409 13.12 -2.52 -16.02
CA ALA A 409 14.10 -3.53 -16.42
C ALA A 409 14.05 -3.84 -17.92
N HIS A 410 12.94 -3.49 -18.60
CA HIS A 410 12.76 -3.56 -20.06
C HIS A 410 13.20 -4.90 -20.68
N ALA A 411 12.85 -5.99 -20.03
CA ALA A 411 13.21 -7.36 -20.41
C ALA A 411 11.98 -8.18 -20.82
N ARG A 412 12.23 -9.28 -21.56
CA ARG A 412 11.20 -10.28 -21.89
C ARG A 412 10.98 -11.27 -20.77
N GLU A 413 12.05 -11.56 -20.02
CA GLU A 413 12.10 -12.45 -18.88
C GLU A 413 12.66 -11.70 -17.68
N VAL A 414 11.99 -11.79 -16.53
CA VAL A 414 12.41 -11.12 -15.30
C VAL A 414 12.45 -12.11 -14.14
N VAL A 415 13.52 -12.08 -13.37
CA VAL A 415 13.62 -12.75 -12.07
C VAL A 415 13.42 -11.69 -11.00
N LEU A 416 12.43 -11.89 -10.12
CA LEU A 416 12.09 -10.97 -9.04
C LEU A 416 12.58 -11.53 -7.68
N LEU A 417 13.40 -10.73 -6.97
CA LEU A 417 13.96 -11.04 -5.65
C LEU A 417 13.39 -10.06 -4.62
N PRO A 418 12.41 -10.44 -3.81
CA PRO A 418 11.82 -9.55 -2.79
C PRO A 418 12.75 -9.24 -1.63
N ASN A 419 13.66 -10.15 -1.26
CA ASN A 419 14.65 -10.03 -0.18
C ASN A 419 14.08 -9.69 1.21
N ASP A 420 12.79 -9.91 1.39
CA ASP A 420 12.04 -9.69 2.61
C ASP A 420 10.85 -10.67 2.66
N ALA A 421 10.67 -11.31 3.81
CA ALA A 421 9.59 -12.27 4.02
C ALA A 421 8.20 -11.63 3.90
N ASP A 422 8.05 -10.38 4.36
CA ASP A 422 6.79 -9.65 4.38
C ASP A 422 6.37 -9.18 2.98
N LEU A 423 7.34 -9.01 2.06
CA LEU A 423 7.09 -8.63 0.67
C LEU A 423 6.64 -9.79 -0.22
N ARG A 424 6.58 -11.03 0.29
CA ARG A 424 6.26 -12.21 -0.52
C ARG A 424 4.94 -12.08 -1.28
N HIS A 425 3.89 -11.63 -0.63
CA HIS A 425 2.57 -11.48 -1.24
C HIS A 425 2.52 -10.32 -2.22
N THR A 426 3.12 -9.20 -1.86
CA THR A 426 3.25 -8.00 -2.70
C THR A 426 4.03 -8.31 -3.98
N ALA A 427 5.14 -9.05 -3.87
CA ALA A 427 5.95 -9.46 -5.01
C ALA A 427 5.24 -10.50 -5.90
N ALA A 428 4.46 -11.42 -5.31
CA ALA A 428 3.67 -12.39 -6.08
C ALA A 428 2.59 -11.68 -6.90
N ALA A 429 1.91 -10.69 -6.32
CA ALA A 429 0.92 -9.89 -7.03
C ALA A 429 1.54 -9.07 -8.17
N ALA A 430 2.69 -8.44 -7.92
CA ALA A 430 3.42 -7.70 -8.96
C ALA A 430 3.90 -8.62 -10.10
N ALA A 431 4.38 -9.83 -9.77
CA ALA A 431 4.78 -10.82 -10.77
C ALA A 431 3.60 -11.25 -11.65
N GLU A 432 2.41 -11.46 -11.05
CA GLU A 432 1.22 -11.84 -11.80
C GLU A 432 0.76 -10.73 -12.72
N GLN A 433 0.72 -9.49 -12.24
CA GLN A 433 0.39 -8.33 -13.06
C GLN A 433 1.36 -8.19 -14.25
N ALA A 434 2.67 -8.29 -14.01
CA ALA A 434 3.66 -8.21 -15.08
C ALA A 434 3.53 -9.35 -16.11
N ARG A 435 3.05 -10.54 -15.71
CA ARG A 435 2.74 -11.65 -16.63
C ARG A 435 1.57 -11.32 -17.55
N THR A 436 0.54 -10.64 -17.05
CA THR A 436 -0.59 -10.19 -17.90
C THR A 436 -0.14 -9.19 -18.95
N GLU A 437 0.94 -8.46 -18.69
CA GLU A 437 1.58 -7.52 -19.64
C GLU A 437 2.55 -8.20 -20.63
N GLY A 438 2.62 -9.53 -20.64
CA GLY A 438 3.45 -10.31 -21.55
C GLY A 438 4.92 -10.40 -21.15
N VAL A 439 5.27 -10.10 -19.90
CA VAL A 439 6.60 -10.33 -19.34
C VAL A 439 6.61 -11.70 -18.65
N ARG A 440 7.59 -12.55 -18.97
CA ARG A 440 7.77 -13.82 -18.26
C ARG A 440 8.47 -13.56 -16.92
N VAL A 441 7.74 -13.60 -15.80
CA VAL A 441 8.29 -13.31 -14.47
C VAL A 441 8.40 -14.58 -13.63
N ALA A 442 9.58 -14.81 -13.04
CA ALA A 442 9.81 -15.79 -12.00
C ALA A 442 10.08 -15.07 -10.67
N LEU A 443 9.36 -15.45 -9.62
CA LEU A 443 9.57 -14.96 -8.26
C LEU A 443 10.41 -15.98 -7.49
N ILE A 444 11.58 -15.57 -7.00
CA ILE A 444 12.40 -16.36 -6.08
C ILE A 444 12.09 -15.86 -4.65
N PRO A 445 11.59 -16.68 -3.74
CA PRO A 445 11.09 -16.25 -2.44
C PRO A 445 12.23 -16.01 -1.44
N THR A 446 13.12 -15.05 -1.76
CA THR A 446 14.19 -14.60 -0.85
C THR A 446 13.59 -13.82 0.33
N ARG A 447 14.08 -14.10 1.54
CA ARG A 447 13.62 -13.51 2.80
C ARG A 447 14.60 -12.48 3.37
N SER A 448 15.81 -12.44 2.82
CA SER A 448 16.88 -11.53 3.22
C SER A 448 17.72 -11.13 2.01
N ALA A 449 18.32 -9.95 2.06
CA ALA A 449 19.21 -9.49 1.00
C ALA A 449 20.43 -10.42 0.80
N VAL A 450 20.92 -11.11 1.82
CA VAL A 450 22.03 -12.07 1.67
C VAL A 450 21.63 -13.27 0.81
N GLN A 451 20.37 -13.71 0.88
CA GLN A 451 19.86 -14.76 -0.01
C GLN A 451 19.74 -14.27 -1.47
N GLY A 452 19.37 -12.99 -1.65
CA GLY A 452 19.35 -12.38 -2.98
C GLY A 452 20.74 -12.20 -3.57
N ILE A 453 21.77 -11.88 -2.76
CA ILE A 453 23.18 -11.84 -3.19
C ILE A 453 23.60 -13.21 -3.70
N ALA A 454 23.35 -14.29 -2.94
CA ALA A 454 23.66 -15.65 -3.34
C ALA A 454 22.95 -16.06 -4.64
N ALA A 455 21.65 -15.73 -4.76
CA ALA A 455 20.91 -15.97 -6.00
C ALA A 455 21.53 -15.23 -7.18
N LEU A 456 21.89 -13.96 -7.01
CA LEU A 456 22.47 -13.14 -8.08
C LEU A 456 23.88 -13.59 -8.46
N ALA A 457 24.65 -14.12 -7.53
CA ALA A 457 26.01 -14.64 -7.79
C ALA A 457 26.04 -15.82 -8.77
N VAL A 458 24.96 -16.60 -8.86
CA VAL A 458 24.84 -17.75 -9.78
C VAL A 458 24.02 -17.44 -11.04
N HIS A 459 23.55 -16.19 -11.19
CA HIS A 459 22.78 -15.75 -12.34
C HIS A 459 23.63 -15.75 -13.61
N GLU A 460 23.15 -16.45 -14.65
CA GLU A 460 23.78 -16.50 -15.98
C GLU A 460 22.75 -16.10 -17.05
N PRO A 461 22.84 -14.90 -17.63
CA PRO A 461 21.90 -14.41 -18.66
C PRO A 461 21.76 -15.33 -19.88
N GLU A 462 22.83 -16.04 -20.25
CA GLU A 462 22.89 -16.94 -21.42
C GLU A 462 22.28 -18.33 -21.17
N ARG A 463 22.05 -18.70 -19.91
CA ARG A 463 21.39 -19.96 -19.53
C ARG A 463 19.90 -19.91 -19.86
N ARG A 464 19.26 -21.06 -20.07
CA ARG A 464 17.79 -21.11 -20.24
C ARG A 464 17.11 -20.55 -19.00
N PHE A 465 16.02 -19.80 -19.19
CA PHE A 465 15.33 -19.11 -18.09
C PHE A 465 15.00 -20.02 -16.91
N ASP A 466 14.40 -21.19 -17.20
CA ASP A 466 13.98 -22.12 -16.16
C ASP A 466 15.17 -22.72 -15.40
N GLU A 467 16.28 -22.99 -16.11
CA GLU A 467 17.51 -23.52 -15.51
C GLU A 467 18.20 -22.48 -14.63
N ASP A 468 18.20 -21.21 -15.05
CA ASP A 468 18.75 -20.09 -14.30
C ASP A 468 17.92 -19.83 -13.03
N VAL A 469 16.59 -19.79 -13.15
CA VAL A 469 15.67 -19.66 -12.01
C VAL A 469 15.86 -20.80 -10.99
N VAL A 470 16.07 -22.04 -11.46
CA VAL A 470 16.35 -23.19 -10.59
C VAL A 470 17.69 -23.01 -9.86
N ALA A 471 18.75 -22.60 -10.57
CA ALA A 471 20.07 -22.36 -9.99
C ALA A 471 20.00 -21.24 -8.93
N MET A 472 19.39 -20.11 -9.27
CA MET A 472 19.22 -18.97 -8.37
C MET A 472 18.36 -19.34 -7.14
N THR A 473 17.27 -20.10 -7.34
CA THR A 473 16.42 -20.58 -6.23
C THR A 473 17.18 -21.52 -5.31
N SER A 474 17.99 -22.42 -5.88
CA SER A 474 18.82 -23.35 -5.12
C SER A 474 19.85 -22.61 -4.25
N ALA A 475 20.56 -21.63 -4.83
CA ALA A 475 21.54 -20.82 -4.09
C ALA A 475 20.88 -20.00 -2.97
N ALA A 476 19.76 -19.32 -3.26
CA ALA A 476 18.99 -18.61 -2.23
C ALA A 476 18.52 -19.55 -1.10
N GLY A 477 18.06 -20.77 -1.45
CA GLY A 477 17.57 -21.75 -0.48
C GLY A 477 18.69 -22.40 0.34
N ALA A 478 19.89 -22.50 -0.19
CA ALA A 478 21.07 -23.00 0.52
C ALA A 478 21.64 -21.98 1.50
N THR A 479 21.43 -20.70 1.26
CA THR A 479 21.93 -19.61 2.10
C THR A 479 21.05 -19.42 3.33
N ARG A 480 21.55 -19.78 4.51
CA ARG A 480 20.96 -19.45 5.81
C ARG A 480 21.17 -17.97 6.10
N HIS A 481 20.19 -17.34 6.73
CA HIS A 481 20.26 -15.91 7.00
C HIS A 481 19.98 -15.60 8.47
N ALA A 482 20.60 -14.53 8.93
CA ALA A 482 20.34 -13.95 10.23
C ALA A 482 20.46 -12.43 10.18
N GLU A 483 19.90 -11.77 11.18
CA GLU A 483 20.04 -10.33 11.35
C GLU A 483 20.28 -9.97 12.83
N VAL A 484 20.95 -8.85 13.03
CA VAL A 484 21.12 -8.24 14.36
C VAL A 484 20.48 -6.86 14.31
N THR A 485 19.53 -6.62 15.21
CA THR A 485 18.77 -5.38 15.30
C THR A 485 18.61 -4.93 16.75
N VAL A 486 18.03 -3.76 16.98
CA VAL A 486 17.71 -3.25 18.32
C VAL A 486 16.19 -3.32 18.52
N ALA A 487 15.77 -3.83 19.67
CA ALA A 487 14.35 -3.87 20.03
C ALA A 487 13.81 -2.45 20.24
N GLU A 488 12.78 -2.07 19.52
CA GLU A 488 12.11 -0.77 19.65
C GLU A 488 11.22 -0.70 20.90
N ARG A 489 10.69 -1.86 21.32
CA ARG A 489 9.74 -2.00 22.43
C ARG A 489 9.91 -3.33 23.16
N GLN A 490 9.35 -3.42 24.35
CA GLN A 490 9.24 -4.68 25.06
C GLN A 490 8.34 -5.65 24.28
N SER A 491 8.81 -6.88 24.10
CA SER A 491 8.06 -7.92 23.37
C SER A 491 8.37 -9.32 23.91
N TRP A 492 7.41 -10.22 23.73
CA TRP A 492 7.61 -11.66 23.95
C TRP A 492 8.18 -12.28 22.69
N THR A 493 9.32 -12.96 22.82
CA THR A 493 10.01 -13.61 21.72
C THR A 493 10.26 -15.09 22.03
N THR A 494 10.72 -15.84 21.03
CA THR A 494 11.14 -17.25 21.19
C THR A 494 12.30 -17.42 22.17
N ALA A 495 13.17 -16.41 22.31
CA ALA A 495 14.31 -16.43 23.23
C ALA A 495 13.99 -15.85 24.62
N GLY A 496 12.79 -15.30 24.84
CA GLY A 496 12.36 -14.69 26.10
C GLY A 496 11.74 -13.32 25.91
N ILE A 497 11.70 -12.52 26.99
CA ILE A 497 11.17 -11.15 26.95
C ILE A 497 12.34 -10.20 26.64
N CYS A 498 12.23 -9.40 25.58
CA CYS A 498 13.15 -8.31 25.31
C CYS A 498 12.58 -6.97 25.83
N GLN A 499 13.47 -6.05 26.18
CA GLN A 499 13.14 -4.66 26.52
C GLN A 499 13.53 -3.74 25.37
N ALA A 500 12.93 -2.54 25.31
CA ALA A 500 13.38 -1.52 24.37
C ALA A 500 14.88 -1.21 24.58
N GLY A 501 15.65 -1.22 23.50
CA GLY A 501 17.10 -1.02 23.51
C GLY A 501 17.92 -2.31 23.63
N ASP A 502 17.32 -3.47 23.87
CA ASP A 502 18.03 -4.75 23.81
C ASP A 502 18.45 -5.06 22.38
N VAL A 503 19.61 -5.67 22.23
CA VAL A 503 20.10 -6.17 20.94
C VAL A 503 19.54 -7.57 20.71
N LEU A 504 18.88 -7.73 19.58
CA LEU A 504 18.25 -8.98 19.15
C LEU A 504 19.06 -9.61 18.01
N GLY A 505 19.35 -10.89 18.14
CA GLY A 505 19.88 -11.71 17.05
C GLY A 505 18.78 -12.65 16.56
N LEU A 506 18.35 -12.47 15.31
CA LEU A 506 17.34 -13.30 14.67
C LEU A 506 18.01 -14.29 13.70
N ILE A 507 17.59 -15.54 13.74
CA ILE A 507 18.01 -16.58 12.77
C ILE A 507 16.75 -17.07 12.06
N ASP A 508 16.75 -17.01 10.73
CA ASP A 508 15.61 -17.37 9.87
C ASP A 508 14.30 -16.60 10.23
N GLY A 509 14.44 -15.40 10.82
CA GLY A 509 13.33 -14.53 11.23
C GLY A 509 12.88 -14.70 12.68
N ASP A 510 13.38 -15.72 13.42
CA ASP A 510 13.04 -15.96 14.82
C ASP A 510 14.13 -15.40 15.75
N VAL A 511 13.72 -14.72 16.85
CA VAL A 511 14.67 -14.21 17.84
C VAL A 511 15.34 -15.39 18.55
N ALA A 512 16.64 -15.56 18.30
CA ALA A 512 17.46 -16.63 18.85
C ALA A 512 18.31 -16.15 20.03
N VAL A 513 18.69 -14.88 20.06
CA VAL A 513 19.61 -14.28 21.07
C VAL A 513 19.08 -12.92 21.48
N ILE A 514 19.10 -12.62 22.78
CA ILE A 514 18.84 -11.31 23.36
C ILE A 514 20.08 -10.92 24.19
N GLY A 515 20.57 -9.71 24.00
CA GLY A 515 21.75 -9.21 24.74
C GLY A 515 21.82 -7.69 24.73
N ALA A 516 22.87 -7.14 25.36
CA ALA A 516 23.09 -5.69 25.44
C ALA A 516 24.21 -5.20 24.51
N ASP A 517 25.10 -6.10 24.07
CA ASP A 517 26.25 -5.77 23.23
C ASP A 517 26.12 -6.36 21.82
N VAL A 518 26.20 -5.50 20.80
CA VAL A 518 26.04 -5.86 19.39
C VAL A 518 27.06 -6.92 18.95
N SER A 519 28.34 -6.77 19.36
CA SER A 519 29.41 -7.67 18.95
C SER A 519 29.26 -9.05 19.59
N GLU A 520 28.77 -9.14 20.82
CA GLU A 520 28.54 -10.41 21.51
C GLU A 520 27.34 -11.16 20.94
N VAL A 521 26.25 -10.45 20.69
CA VAL A 521 25.05 -11.00 20.04
C VAL A 521 25.39 -11.50 18.62
N ALA A 522 26.07 -10.66 17.82
CA ALA A 522 26.48 -11.00 16.47
C ALA A 522 27.41 -12.23 16.44
N ALA A 523 28.39 -12.32 17.34
CA ALA A 523 29.28 -13.47 17.45
C ALA A 523 28.51 -14.74 17.83
N THR A 524 27.55 -14.64 18.76
CA THR A 524 26.73 -15.78 19.19
C THR A 524 25.82 -16.26 18.05
N VAL A 525 25.23 -15.35 17.28
CA VAL A 525 24.43 -15.66 16.08
C VAL A 525 25.28 -16.40 15.06
N LEU A 526 26.46 -15.84 14.73
CA LEU A 526 27.39 -16.41 13.75
C LEU A 526 27.83 -17.83 14.15
N ASP A 527 28.21 -18.04 15.42
CA ASP A 527 28.60 -19.37 15.91
C ASP A 527 27.45 -20.40 15.78
N ARG A 528 26.22 -20.00 16.12
CA ARG A 528 25.05 -20.87 15.97
C ARG A 528 24.82 -21.22 14.49
N MET A 529 24.96 -20.28 13.59
CA MET A 529 24.83 -20.54 12.16
C MET A 529 25.94 -21.48 11.66
N LEU A 530 27.20 -21.24 12.02
CA LEU A 530 28.34 -22.04 11.61
C LEU A 530 28.40 -23.41 12.30
N SER A 531 27.69 -23.62 13.40
CA SER A 531 27.59 -24.94 14.05
C SER A 531 26.99 -26.03 13.12
N ALA A 532 26.21 -25.62 12.13
CA ALA A 532 25.65 -26.50 11.10
C ALA A 532 26.52 -26.61 9.83
N GLY A 533 27.76 -26.07 9.88
CA GLY A 533 28.68 -25.99 8.73
C GLY A 533 28.48 -24.71 7.92
N GLY A 534 29.36 -24.50 6.94
CA GLY A 534 29.34 -23.39 5.99
C GLY A 534 30.71 -23.27 5.32
N GLU A 535 30.75 -22.69 4.12
CA GLU A 535 31.95 -22.42 3.35
C GLU A 535 32.20 -20.93 3.17
N LEU A 536 31.11 -20.12 3.15
CA LEU A 536 31.17 -18.67 2.96
C LEU A 536 30.27 -17.95 3.98
N VAL A 537 30.81 -16.93 4.62
CA VAL A 537 30.08 -15.97 5.47
C VAL A 537 29.98 -14.64 4.76
N THR A 538 28.77 -14.18 4.51
CA THR A 538 28.49 -12.85 3.97
C THR A 538 27.99 -11.95 5.11
N LEU A 539 28.70 -10.87 5.40
CA LEU A 539 28.35 -9.85 6.40
C LEU A 539 27.95 -8.57 5.68
N VAL A 540 26.77 -8.03 6.00
CA VAL A 540 26.32 -6.75 5.46
C VAL A 540 26.07 -5.79 6.63
N LEU A 541 26.93 -4.78 6.78
CA LEU A 541 26.85 -3.80 7.86
C LEU A 541 25.93 -2.65 7.48
N GLY A 542 24.99 -2.32 8.38
CA GLY A 542 24.23 -1.08 8.34
C GLY A 542 25.06 0.15 8.76
N ASP A 543 24.60 1.34 8.44
CA ASP A 543 25.29 2.59 8.75
C ASP A 543 25.47 2.82 10.26
N GLU A 544 24.56 2.32 11.07
CA GLU A 544 24.58 2.47 12.53
C GLU A 544 25.50 1.44 13.22
N ALA A 545 25.97 0.43 12.48
CA ALA A 545 26.84 -0.61 13.02
C ALA A 545 28.32 -0.16 13.01
N PRO A 546 29.04 -0.25 14.17
CA PRO A 546 30.46 0.01 14.20
C PRO A 546 31.25 -0.97 13.32
N GLN A 547 32.25 -0.49 12.57
CA GLN A 547 33.14 -1.34 11.78
C GLN A 547 33.80 -2.45 12.60
N ALA A 548 34.11 -2.16 13.87
CA ALA A 548 34.70 -3.11 14.79
C ALA A 548 33.88 -4.41 14.97
N VAL A 549 32.56 -4.38 14.70
CA VAL A 549 31.72 -5.59 14.73
C VAL A 549 32.15 -6.54 13.61
N ALA A 550 32.29 -6.05 12.37
CA ALA A 550 32.76 -6.87 11.25
C ALA A 550 34.16 -7.38 11.47
N ASP A 551 35.10 -6.50 11.89
CA ASP A 551 36.49 -6.86 12.11
C ASP A 551 36.61 -7.99 13.15
N ARG A 552 35.78 -7.95 14.21
CA ARG A 552 35.72 -8.98 15.26
C ARG A 552 35.15 -10.31 14.72
N LEU A 553 34.09 -10.25 13.89
CA LEU A 553 33.50 -11.43 13.30
C LEU A 553 34.43 -12.10 12.28
N GLU A 554 35.10 -11.32 11.43
CA GLU A 554 36.12 -11.84 10.50
C GLU A 554 37.29 -12.51 11.26
N ALA A 555 37.80 -11.88 12.31
CA ALA A 555 38.83 -12.46 13.13
C ALA A 555 38.37 -13.79 13.76
N ARG A 556 37.14 -13.84 14.27
CA ARG A 556 36.54 -15.05 14.84
C ARG A 556 36.40 -16.18 13.84
N VAL A 557 35.89 -15.90 12.63
CA VAL A 557 35.80 -16.90 11.56
C VAL A 557 37.18 -17.43 11.20
N ARG A 558 38.14 -16.54 11.00
CA ARG A 558 39.54 -16.90 10.65
C ARG A 558 40.22 -17.75 11.71
N GLU A 559 39.91 -17.53 12.98
CA GLU A 559 40.52 -18.27 14.10
C GLU A 559 39.85 -19.61 14.37
N ALA A 560 38.50 -19.65 14.27
CA ALA A 560 37.71 -20.81 14.71
C ALA A 560 37.25 -21.73 13.56
N TYR A 561 37.16 -21.18 12.33
CA TYR A 561 36.56 -21.86 11.17
C TYR A 561 37.46 -21.76 9.94
N LEU A 562 38.62 -22.47 9.95
CA LEU A 562 39.71 -22.34 8.97
C LEU A 562 39.33 -22.62 7.50
N ALA A 563 38.19 -23.28 7.27
CA ALA A 563 37.70 -23.61 5.92
C ALA A 563 36.58 -22.67 5.46
N VAL A 564 36.29 -21.59 6.20
CA VAL A 564 35.20 -20.66 5.94
C VAL A 564 35.79 -19.33 5.50
N ASP A 565 35.40 -18.86 4.32
CA ASP A 565 35.72 -17.54 3.82
C ASP A 565 34.73 -16.49 4.35
N THR A 566 35.16 -15.23 4.42
CA THR A 566 34.29 -14.12 4.88
C THR A 566 34.35 -12.97 3.89
N VAL A 567 33.19 -12.44 3.53
CA VAL A 567 33.05 -11.23 2.71
C VAL A 567 32.21 -10.21 3.46
N VAL A 568 32.66 -8.96 3.47
CA VAL A 568 31.98 -7.86 4.18
C VAL A 568 31.55 -6.78 3.20
N TYR A 569 30.25 -6.42 3.27
CA TYR A 569 29.68 -5.34 2.49
C TYR A 569 29.15 -4.23 3.40
N ARG A 570 29.02 -3.01 2.85
CA ARG A 570 28.33 -1.90 3.47
C ARG A 570 26.94 -1.79 2.88
N GLY A 571 25.90 -2.04 3.70
CA GLY A 571 24.51 -2.05 3.26
C GLY A 571 23.86 -0.66 3.19
N GLY A 572 24.44 0.32 3.89
CA GLY A 572 23.83 1.63 4.05
C GLY A 572 22.72 1.63 5.11
N ARG A 573 21.72 2.49 4.96
CA ARG A 573 20.59 2.62 5.90
C ARG A 573 19.57 1.49 5.67
N GLN A 574 19.73 0.36 6.37
CA GLN A 574 18.97 -0.87 6.10
C GLN A 574 18.03 -1.31 7.24
N GLY A 575 17.91 -0.55 8.32
CA GLY A 575 17.09 -0.93 9.49
C GLY A 575 17.79 -1.91 10.44
N ALA A 576 18.37 -3.00 9.94
CA ALA A 576 19.19 -3.90 10.74
C ALA A 576 20.63 -3.37 10.90
N LEU A 577 21.25 -3.61 12.06
CA LEU A 577 22.66 -3.28 12.29
C LEU A 577 23.58 -4.17 11.44
N LEU A 578 23.22 -5.45 11.31
CA LEU A 578 24.00 -6.44 10.59
C LEU A 578 23.08 -7.49 9.97
N LEU A 579 23.31 -7.82 8.70
CA LEU A 579 22.79 -9.03 8.08
C LEU A 579 23.92 -10.06 7.95
N VAL A 580 23.61 -11.33 8.18
CA VAL A 580 24.56 -12.44 8.11
C VAL A 580 24.00 -13.49 7.17
N GLY A 581 24.79 -13.88 6.17
CA GLY A 581 24.54 -15.04 5.30
C GLY A 581 25.59 -16.12 5.57
N VAL A 582 25.17 -17.39 5.54
CA VAL A 582 26.08 -18.55 5.60
C VAL A 582 25.69 -19.54 4.51
N GLU A 583 26.61 -19.80 3.62
CA GLU A 583 26.50 -20.74 2.51
C GLU A 583 27.28 -22.03 2.78
#